data_f457d0fa2b18df978beccec64f0d6a4c
#
_entry.id   f457d0fa2b18df978beccec64f0d6a4c
#
_cell.length_a   1.000
_cell.length_b   1.000
_cell.length_c   1.000
_cell.angle_alpha   90.00
_cell.angle_beta   90.00
_cell.angle_gamma   90.00
#
_symmetry.space_group_name_H-M   'P 1'
#
loop_
_entity.id
_entity.type
_entity.pdbx_description
1 polymer ?
#
loop_
_entity_poly.entity_id
_entity_poly.type
_entity_poly.pdbx_seq_one_letter_code
_entity_poly.pdbx_strand_id
1 'polypeptide(L)'
;LSLLGAKAEIRYQPKGVVGAISPWNFPLNLALAPLAGILSSGNRVMLKPSELTPASSELTKLMIEEFFDESEIAVFIGDPEVGAAFSGLAFDHLIFTGGTAIAKHVMKAASENLVPLTLELGGKSPVVVGKSSKIKDTASRVMQGKTMNAGQICLAPDYALVPEESVDEFVQATVDVTSEMYPDMKDNDDFTSIINQKHYDRIQGYISDAK
;
A
#
# COMPACT_ATOMS: atom_id res chain seq x y z
N LEU A 1 3.76 -4.13 -42.12
CA LEU A 1 4.04 -2.73 -42.51
C LEU A 1 5.50 -2.57 -42.96
N SER A 2 6.49 -3.21 -42.27
CA SER A 2 7.90 -3.15 -42.64
C SER A 2 8.19 -3.68 -44.06
N LEU A 3 7.39 -4.64 -44.56
CA LEU A 3 7.48 -5.18 -45.91
C LEU A 3 7.14 -4.17 -47.03
N LEU A 4 6.46 -3.08 -46.66
CA LEU A 4 6.09 -1.98 -47.55
C LEU A 4 6.98 -0.75 -47.39
N GLY A 5 8.11 -0.87 -46.72
CA GLY A 5 9.03 0.25 -46.45
C GLY A 5 8.56 1.24 -45.40
N ALA A 6 7.44 0.95 -44.69
CA ALA A 6 6.98 1.77 -43.59
C ALA A 6 7.86 1.57 -42.37
N LYS A 7 8.14 2.66 -41.61
CA LYS A 7 8.79 2.63 -40.32
C LYS A 7 7.73 2.85 -39.25
N ALA A 8 7.80 2.06 -38.19
CA ALA A 8 6.97 2.24 -36.97
C ALA A 8 7.90 2.38 -35.76
N GLU A 9 7.59 3.30 -34.87
CA GLU A 9 8.29 3.51 -33.60
C GLU A 9 7.29 3.71 -32.47
N ILE A 10 7.69 3.34 -31.28
CA ILE A 10 6.94 3.62 -30.05
C ILE A 10 7.58 4.86 -29.41
N ARG A 11 6.77 5.90 -29.20
CA ARG A 11 7.19 7.11 -28.48
C ARG A 11 6.42 7.21 -27.17
N TYR A 12 7.16 7.33 -26.08
CA TYR A 12 6.58 7.60 -24.77
C TYR A 12 6.39 9.10 -24.59
N GLN A 13 5.21 9.49 -24.10
CA GLN A 13 4.85 10.88 -23.84
C GLN A 13 4.20 10.99 -22.45
N PRO A 14 4.31 12.14 -21.76
CA PRO A 14 3.55 12.41 -20.54
C PRO A 14 2.04 12.34 -20.85
N LYS A 15 1.27 11.87 -19.88
CA LYS A 15 -0.20 11.84 -19.97
C LYS A 15 -0.82 13.20 -19.72
N GLY A 16 -0.23 13.98 -18.79
CA GLY A 16 -0.73 15.28 -18.36
C GLY A 16 -0.74 15.43 -16.85
N VAL A 17 -1.93 15.58 -16.25
CA VAL A 17 -2.12 15.67 -14.80
C VAL A 17 -2.52 14.32 -14.23
N VAL A 18 -1.70 13.80 -13.32
CA VAL A 18 -1.94 12.52 -12.63
C VAL A 18 -2.42 12.79 -11.21
N GLY A 19 -3.59 12.28 -10.87
CA GLY A 19 -4.04 12.20 -9.48
C GLY A 19 -3.37 11.04 -8.77
N ALA A 20 -2.96 11.22 -7.50
CA ALA A 20 -2.43 10.16 -6.66
C ALA A 20 -3.10 10.19 -5.28
N ILE A 21 -3.74 9.09 -4.87
CA ILE A 21 -4.32 8.91 -3.54
C ILE A 21 -3.48 7.89 -2.80
N SER A 22 -2.84 8.29 -1.69
CA SER A 22 -1.94 7.44 -0.92
C SER A 22 -2.54 7.01 0.42
N PRO A 23 -2.16 5.80 0.92
CA PRO A 23 -2.69 5.22 2.14
C PRO A 23 -1.94 5.65 3.39
N TRP A 24 -2.43 5.19 4.53
CA TRP A 24 -1.94 5.51 5.88
C TRP A 24 -0.82 4.61 6.41
N ASN A 25 -0.66 3.41 5.86
CA ASN A 25 0.21 2.39 6.46
C ASN A 25 1.72 2.64 6.25
N PHE A 26 2.09 3.30 5.16
CA PHE A 26 3.42 3.84 4.89
C PHE A 26 3.27 5.23 4.27
N PRO A 27 2.83 6.23 5.06
CA PRO A 27 2.30 7.49 4.53
C PRO A 27 3.31 8.29 3.70
N LEU A 28 4.59 8.27 4.06
CA LEU A 28 5.63 8.94 3.29
C LEU A 28 6.04 8.11 2.07
N ASN A 29 6.35 6.84 2.25
CA ASN A 29 6.85 6.00 1.16
C ASN A 29 5.82 5.84 0.03
N LEU A 30 4.56 5.55 0.37
CA LEU A 30 3.50 5.32 -0.63
C LEU A 30 2.91 6.62 -1.20
N ALA A 31 3.22 7.77 -0.61
CA ALA A 31 2.97 9.06 -1.23
C ALA A 31 4.09 9.46 -2.20
N LEU A 32 5.37 9.34 -1.78
CA LEU A 32 6.51 9.88 -2.51
C LEU A 32 7.05 8.94 -3.60
N ALA A 33 7.03 7.62 -3.38
CA ALA A 33 7.57 6.68 -4.37
C ALA A 33 6.86 6.74 -5.74
N PRO A 34 5.51 6.82 -5.82
CA PRO A 34 4.84 7.02 -7.11
C PRO A 34 5.21 8.35 -7.79
N LEU A 35 5.45 9.41 -7.02
CA LEU A 35 5.81 10.72 -7.58
C LEU A 35 7.09 10.65 -8.43
N ALA A 36 8.07 9.86 -8.03
CA ALA A 36 9.31 9.70 -8.79
C ALA A 36 9.04 9.20 -10.22
N GLY A 37 8.15 8.21 -10.38
CA GLY A 37 7.76 7.70 -11.70
C GLY A 37 6.91 8.67 -12.49
N ILE A 38 5.98 9.35 -11.85
CA ILE A 38 5.07 10.32 -12.47
C ILE A 38 5.84 11.52 -13.01
N LEU A 39 6.71 12.13 -12.18
CA LEU A 39 7.50 13.29 -12.54
C LEU A 39 8.58 12.97 -13.59
N SER A 40 9.30 11.86 -13.43
CA SER A 40 10.34 11.46 -14.39
C SER A 40 9.79 11.18 -15.79
N SER A 41 8.51 10.87 -15.91
CA SER A 41 7.83 10.74 -17.21
C SER A 41 7.22 12.05 -17.73
N GLY A 42 7.48 13.19 -17.06
CA GLY A 42 7.09 14.52 -17.50
C GLY A 42 5.64 14.93 -17.16
N ASN A 43 4.97 14.20 -16.25
CA ASN A 43 3.62 14.52 -15.81
C ASN A 43 3.64 15.55 -14.65
N ARG A 44 2.49 16.16 -14.41
CA ARG A 44 2.16 16.93 -13.21
C ARG A 44 1.38 16.07 -12.25
N VAL A 45 1.39 16.40 -10.95
CA VAL A 45 0.75 15.58 -9.92
C VAL A 45 -0.17 16.40 -9.04
N MET A 46 -1.34 15.86 -8.77
CA MET A 46 -2.13 16.23 -7.62
C MET A 46 -2.11 15.06 -6.62
N LEU A 47 -1.64 15.29 -5.40
CA LEU A 47 -1.50 14.27 -4.35
C LEU A 47 -2.52 14.47 -3.24
N LYS A 48 -3.26 13.42 -2.89
CA LYS A 48 -4.10 13.37 -1.69
C LYS A 48 -3.59 12.29 -0.73
N PRO A 49 -2.82 12.65 0.30
CA PRO A 49 -2.41 11.73 1.34
C PRO A 49 -3.57 11.36 2.27
N SER A 50 -3.39 10.31 3.08
CA SER A 50 -4.44 9.79 3.96
C SER A 50 -4.76 10.73 5.13
N GLU A 51 -6.02 10.87 5.43
CA GLU A 51 -6.54 11.58 6.62
C GLU A 51 -6.24 10.86 7.94
N LEU A 52 -5.91 9.57 7.89
CA LEU A 52 -5.57 8.78 9.09
C LEU A 52 -4.16 9.04 9.61
N THR A 53 -3.34 9.76 8.85
CA THR A 53 -1.98 10.14 9.22
C THR A 53 -1.77 11.65 9.07
N PRO A 54 -2.51 12.49 9.81
CA PRO A 54 -2.56 13.93 9.57
C PRO A 54 -1.19 14.61 9.70
N ALA A 55 -0.40 14.27 10.72
CA ALA A 55 0.93 14.84 10.90
C ALA A 55 1.88 14.54 9.73
N SER A 56 1.87 13.31 9.21
CA SER A 56 2.66 12.93 8.04
C SER A 56 2.16 13.62 6.78
N SER A 57 0.85 13.81 6.64
CA SER A 57 0.24 14.47 5.50
C SER A 57 0.58 15.96 5.45
N GLU A 58 0.52 16.64 6.60
CA GLU A 58 0.95 18.05 6.73
C GLU A 58 2.45 18.21 6.42
N LEU A 59 3.31 17.34 6.99
CA LEU A 59 4.73 17.36 6.69
C LEU A 59 5.01 17.14 5.21
N THR A 60 4.31 16.18 4.57
CA THR A 60 4.44 15.93 3.13
C THR A 60 4.06 17.15 2.32
N LYS A 61 2.98 17.85 2.69
CA LYS A 61 2.55 19.08 2.04
C LYS A 61 3.62 20.17 2.16
N LEU A 62 4.06 20.48 3.39
CA LEU A 62 5.08 21.51 3.64
C LEU A 62 6.38 21.22 2.87
N MET A 63 6.83 19.96 2.88
CA MET A 63 8.03 19.56 2.16
C MET A 63 7.88 19.74 0.63
N ILE A 64 6.72 19.38 0.07
CA ILE A 64 6.49 19.55 -1.37
C ILE A 64 6.40 21.02 -1.73
N GLU A 65 5.68 21.84 -0.98
CA GLU A 65 5.55 23.29 -1.21
C GLU A 65 6.88 24.04 -1.09
N GLU A 66 7.87 23.50 -0.35
CA GLU A 66 9.22 24.10 -0.25
C GLU A 66 10.05 23.88 -1.52
N PHE A 67 9.90 22.73 -2.20
CA PHE A 67 10.80 22.31 -3.29
C PHE A 67 10.17 22.32 -4.68
N PHE A 68 8.85 22.40 -4.80
CA PHE A 68 8.13 22.32 -6.08
C PHE A 68 7.12 23.45 -6.22
N ASP A 69 6.94 23.93 -7.45
CA ASP A 69 5.84 24.83 -7.77
C ASP A 69 4.49 24.06 -7.74
N GLU A 70 3.43 24.73 -7.29
CA GLU A 70 2.08 24.13 -7.23
C GLU A 70 1.60 23.62 -8.59
N SER A 71 2.08 24.24 -9.69
CA SER A 71 1.78 23.77 -11.04
C SER A 71 2.48 22.47 -11.42
N GLU A 72 3.46 22.02 -10.65
CA GLU A 72 4.17 20.75 -10.82
C GLU A 72 3.58 19.68 -9.90
N ILE A 73 3.48 19.99 -8.60
CA ILE A 73 2.90 19.10 -7.58
C ILE A 73 2.03 19.91 -6.62
N ALA A 74 0.74 19.60 -6.56
CA ALA A 74 -0.19 20.15 -5.59
C ALA A 74 -0.62 19.08 -4.56
N VAL A 75 -0.63 19.41 -3.26
CA VAL A 75 -1.03 18.48 -2.19
C VAL A 75 -2.33 18.92 -1.54
N PHE A 76 -3.31 18.04 -1.53
CA PHE A 76 -4.66 18.28 -0.99
C PHE A 76 -4.88 17.42 0.25
N ILE A 77 -4.89 18.07 1.42
CA ILE A 77 -5.19 17.43 2.69
C ILE A 77 -6.69 17.57 2.97
N GLY A 78 -7.27 16.56 3.55
CA GLY A 78 -8.68 16.59 3.95
C GLY A 78 -9.23 15.20 4.28
N ASP A 79 -10.47 15.22 4.71
CA ASP A 79 -11.25 14.07 5.14
C ASP A 79 -11.73 13.18 3.97
N PRO A 80 -12.57 12.14 4.23
CA PRO A 80 -13.11 11.27 3.19
C PRO A 80 -13.95 12.01 2.13
N GLU A 81 -14.58 13.15 2.46
CA GLU A 81 -15.36 13.95 1.51
C GLU A 81 -14.45 14.62 0.47
N VAL A 82 -13.30 15.15 0.92
CA VAL A 82 -12.24 15.64 0.03
C VAL A 82 -11.70 14.51 -0.85
N GLY A 83 -11.51 13.31 -0.30
CA GLY A 83 -11.12 12.13 -1.05
C GLY A 83 -12.11 11.73 -2.13
N ALA A 84 -13.40 11.79 -1.83
CA ALA A 84 -14.47 11.51 -2.80
C ALA A 84 -14.50 12.57 -3.92
N ALA A 85 -14.44 13.87 -3.57
CA ALA A 85 -14.38 14.96 -4.54
C ALA A 85 -13.14 14.85 -5.44
N PHE A 86 -11.97 14.56 -4.85
CA PHE A 86 -10.72 14.35 -5.58
C PHE A 86 -10.83 13.20 -6.60
N SER A 87 -11.46 12.09 -6.22
CA SER A 87 -11.65 10.94 -7.10
C SER A 87 -12.54 11.22 -8.32
N GLY A 88 -13.37 12.27 -8.26
CA GLY A 88 -14.24 12.73 -9.35
C GLY A 88 -13.63 13.75 -10.27
N LEU A 89 -12.37 14.17 -10.07
CA LEU A 89 -11.71 15.13 -10.94
C LEU A 89 -11.32 14.51 -12.29
N ALA A 90 -11.28 15.31 -13.34
CA ALA A 90 -10.95 14.88 -14.70
C ALA A 90 -9.43 14.78 -14.92
N PHE A 91 -8.79 13.82 -14.25
CA PHE A 91 -7.38 13.51 -14.43
C PHE A 91 -7.11 12.82 -15.76
N ASP A 92 -5.88 12.94 -16.27
CA ASP A 92 -5.39 12.13 -17.38
C ASP A 92 -5.03 10.70 -16.94
N HIS A 93 -4.81 10.50 -15.63
CA HIS A 93 -4.66 9.21 -14.97
C HIS A 93 -4.85 9.37 -13.45
N LEU A 94 -5.40 8.35 -12.78
CA LEU A 94 -5.52 8.35 -11.33
C LEU A 94 -4.89 7.08 -10.75
N ILE A 95 -3.96 7.26 -9.82
CA ILE A 95 -3.34 6.18 -9.04
C ILE A 95 -3.97 6.16 -7.66
N PHE A 96 -4.48 5.00 -7.26
CA PHE A 96 -5.04 4.79 -5.93
C PHE A 96 -4.34 3.62 -5.26
N THR A 97 -3.81 3.85 -4.06
CA THR A 97 -3.31 2.78 -3.18
C THR A 97 -4.16 2.72 -1.91
N GLY A 98 -4.78 1.56 -1.64
CA GLY A 98 -5.65 1.42 -0.48
C GLY A 98 -6.50 0.16 -0.46
N GLY A 99 -7.60 0.19 0.28
CA GLY A 99 -8.50 -0.95 0.43
C GLY A 99 -9.45 -1.14 -0.76
N THR A 100 -9.72 -2.41 -1.13
CA THR A 100 -10.58 -2.79 -2.25
C THR A 100 -11.98 -2.15 -2.20
N ALA A 101 -12.56 -2.03 -1.00
CA ALA A 101 -13.89 -1.42 -0.85
C ALA A 101 -13.88 0.06 -1.28
N ILE A 102 -12.86 0.82 -0.89
CA ILE A 102 -12.70 2.23 -1.28
C ILE A 102 -12.35 2.34 -2.76
N ALA A 103 -11.50 1.45 -3.29
CA ALA A 103 -11.16 1.43 -4.72
C ALA A 103 -12.39 1.38 -5.63
N LYS A 104 -13.43 0.62 -5.23
CA LYS A 104 -14.69 0.56 -5.99
C LYS A 104 -15.40 1.92 -6.06
N HIS A 105 -15.36 2.71 -4.99
CA HIS A 105 -15.91 4.07 -4.99
C HIS A 105 -15.07 5.01 -5.85
N VAL A 106 -13.74 4.92 -5.76
CA VAL A 106 -12.80 5.67 -6.61
C VAL A 106 -13.03 5.36 -8.09
N MET A 107 -13.12 4.07 -8.45
CA MET A 107 -13.42 3.65 -9.82
C MET A 107 -14.75 4.24 -10.34
N LYS A 108 -15.79 4.18 -9.52
CA LYS A 108 -17.10 4.71 -9.89
C LYS A 108 -17.03 6.23 -10.12
N ALA A 109 -16.38 6.99 -9.24
CA ALA A 109 -16.23 8.43 -9.41
C ALA A 109 -15.39 8.79 -10.65
N ALA A 110 -14.27 8.13 -10.85
CA ALA A 110 -13.39 8.34 -12.00
C ALA A 110 -14.05 8.00 -13.35
N SER A 111 -14.98 7.04 -13.38
CA SER A 111 -15.67 6.63 -14.60
C SER A 111 -16.54 7.72 -15.21
N GLU A 112 -17.03 8.68 -14.43
CA GLU A 112 -17.82 9.82 -14.92
C GLU A 112 -17.03 10.70 -15.92
N ASN A 113 -15.70 10.75 -15.75
CA ASN A 113 -14.77 11.46 -16.64
C ASN A 113 -13.91 10.53 -17.50
N LEU A 114 -14.21 9.24 -17.52
CA LEU A 114 -13.44 8.20 -18.25
C LEU A 114 -11.95 8.18 -17.86
N VAL A 115 -11.61 8.50 -16.62
CA VAL A 115 -10.24 8.55 -16.13
C VAL A 115 -9.65 7.15 -16.03
N PRO A 116 -8.50 6.85 -16.69
CA PRO A 116 -7.80 5.60 -16.53
C PRO A 116 -7.22 5.45 -15.12
N LEU A 117 -7.28 4.24 -14.55
CA LEU A 117 -6.87 3.96 -13.18
C LEU A 117 -5.70 2.99 -13.10
N THR A 118 -4.82 3.22 -12.11
CA THR A 118 -3.94 2.21 -11.53
C THR A 118 -4.36 1.99 -10.07
N LEU A 119 -4.70 0.75 -9.73
CA LEU A 119 -5.16 0.38 -8.40
C LEU A 119 -4.14 -0.54 -7.73
N GLU A 120 -3.53 -0.06 -6.65
CA GLU A 120 -2.67 -0.82 -5.77
C GLU A 120 -3.47 -1.18 -4.51
N LEU A 121 -3.76 -2.47 -4.33
CA LEU A 121 -4.72 -2.93 -3.33
C LEU A 121 -4.05 -3.93 -2.36
N GLY A 122 -4.82 -4.41 -1.40
CA GLY A 122 -4.37 -5.45 -0.49
C GLY A 122 -4.22 -6.81 -1.17
N GLY A 123 -3.62 -7.74 -0.47
CA GLY A 123 -3.39 -9.10 -0.94
C GLY A 123 -3.55 -10.14 0.17
N LYS A 124 -3.48 -11.41 -0.24
CA LYS A 124 -3.43 -12.61 0.60
C LYS A 124 -2.16 -13.37 0.23
N SER A 125 -1.00 -12.79 0.60
CA SER A 125 0.32 -13.27 0.17
C SER A 125 0.64 -14.65 0.75
N PRO A 126 0.73 -15.71 -0.08
CA PRO A 126 1.08 -17.05 0.38
C PRO A 126 2.57 -17.17 0.70
N VAL A 127 2.90 -17.95 1.72
CA VAL A 127 4.24 -18.47 1.96
C VAL A 127 4.29 -19.94 1.56
N VAL A 128 5.22 -20.31 0.70
CA VAL A 128 5.43 -21.71 0.32
C VAL A 128 6.72 -22.19 0.94
N VAL A 129 6.62 -23.12 1.89
CA VAL A 129 7.76 -23.73 2.59
C VAL A 129 8.17 -25.01 1.87
N GLY A 130 9.36 -25.01 1.27
CA GLY A 130 9.88 -26.17 0.58
C GLY A 130 10.45 -27.22 1.55
N LYS A 131 10.47 -28.50 1.15
CA LYS A 131 11.00 -29.60 1.99
C LYS A 131 12.48 -29.45 2.39
N SER A 132 13.25 -28.69 1.62
CA SER A 132 14.67 -28.39 1.91
C SER A 132 14.87 -27.14 2.77
N SER A 133 13.79 -26.45 3.15
CA SER A 133 13.85 -25.24 3.97
C SER A 133 14.30 -25.54 5.40
N LYS A 134 15.14 -24.66 5.95
CA LYS A 134 15.45 -24.67 7.39
C LYS A 134 14.30 -24.02 8.12
N ILE A 135 13.53 -24.78 8.87
CA ILE A 135 12.25 -24.34 9.47
C ILE A 135 12.43 -23.11 10.38
N LYS A 136 13.41 -23.10 11.26
CA LYS A 136 13.66 -21.94 12.15
C LYS A 136 13.99 -20.65 11.37
N ASP A 137 14.84 -20.75 10.35
CA ASP A 137 15.22 -19.59 9.51
C ASP A 137 14.00 -19.09 8.72
N THR A 138 13.18 -20.02 8.24
CA THR A 138 11.95 -19.71 7.50
C THR A 138 10.93 -19.02 8.41
N ALA A 139 10.68 -19.57 9.60
CA ALA A 139 9.80 -18.98 10.61
C ALA A 139 10.24 -17.55 10.99
N SER A 140 11.55 -17.34 11.20
CA SER A 140 12.11 -16.02 11.51
C SER A 140 11.80 -14.99 10.41
N ARG A 141 12.03 -15.34 9.15
CA ARG A 141 11.76 -14.44 8.01
C ARG A 141 10.26 -14.17 7.84
N VAL A 142 9.43 -15.21 7.99
CA VAL A 142 7.97 -15.08 7.89
C VAL A 142 7.44 -14.18 8.99
N MET A 143 7.88 -14.39 10.24
CA MET A 143 7.39 -13.58 11.37
C MET A 143 7.91 -12.15 11.32
N GLN A 144 9.15 -11.92 10.90
CA GLN A 144 9.65 -10.56 10.66
C GLN A 144 8.80 -9.81 9.64
N GLY A 145 8.46 -10.46 8.51
CA GLY A 145 7.58 -9.86 7.49
C GLY A 145 6.14 -9.69 7.97
N LYS A 146 5.64 -10.59 8.83
CA LYS A 146 4.27 -10.54 9.35
C LYS A 146 4.10 -9.51 10.47
N THR A 147 5.09 -9.34 11.34
CA THR A 147 4.99 -8.43 12.51
C THR A 147 5.39 -6.99 12.16
N MET A 148 6.13 -6.78 11.09
CA MET A 148 6.45 -5.43 10.61
C MET A 148 5.16 -4.62 10.45
N ASN A 149 5.15 -3.40 11.03
CA ASN A 149 4.00 -2.51 11.05
C ASN A 149 2.70 -3.19 11.54
N ALA A 150 2.81 -4.13 12.48
CA ALA A 150 1.71 -4.98 12.98
C ALA A 150 0.95 -5.74 11.87
N GLY A 151 1.62 -6.10 10.79
CA GLY A 151 1.02 -6.77 9.62
C GLY A 151 0.17 -5.87 8.73
N GLN A 152 0.18 -4.56 8.95
CA GLN A 152 -0.58 -3.58 8.16
C GLN A 152 0.13 -3.24 6.84
N ILE A 153 0.42 -4.28 6.06
CA ILE A 153 1.16 -4.22 4.79
C ILE A 153 0.41 -5.04 3.74
N CYS A 154 0.28 -4.48 2.54
CA CYS A 154 -0.36 -5.18 1.41
C CYS A 154 0.36 -6.49 1.02
N LEU A 155 1.66 -6.60 1.30
CA LEU A 155 2.53 -7.74 1.03
C LEU A 155 2.77 -8.64 2.24
N ALA A 156 2.20 -8.34 3.42
CA ALA A 156 2.44 -9.14 4.62
C ALA A 156 2.11 -10.61 4.38
N PRO A 157 2.94 -11.56 4.84
CA PRO A 157 2.61 -12.98 4.82
C PRO A 157 1.23 -13.22 5.43
N ASP A 158 0.35 -13.94 4.70
CA ASP A 158 -1.02 -14.15 5.15
C ASP A 158 -1.27 -15.57 5.61
N TYR A 159 -0.90 -16.55 4.80
CA TYR A 159 -0.98 -17.96 5.12
C TYR A 159 0.28 -18.70 4.63
N ALA A 160 0.58 -19.84 5.28
CA ALA A 160 1.72 -20.67 4.94
C ALA A 160 1.29 -22.07 4.48
N LEU A 161 1.82 -22.53 3.35
CA LEU A 161 1.74 -23.88 2.86
C LEU A 161 3.02 -24.59 3.31
N VAL A 162 2.88 -25.47 4.30
CA VAL A 162 4.00 -26.16 4.96
C VAL A 162 3.87 -27.65 4.68
N PRO A 163 4.95 -28.41 4.39
CA PRO A 163 4.91 -29.86 4.32
C PRO A 163 4.32 -30.45 5.61
N GLU A 164 3.44 -31.45 5.49
CA GLU A 164 2.70 -32.03 6.61
C GLU A 164 3.63 -32.44 7.76
N GLU A 165 4.76 -33.05 7.42
CA GLU A 165 5.78 -33.48 8.38
C GLU A 165 6.48 -32.34 9.15
N SER A 166 6.36 -31.11 8.68
CA SER A 166 7.04 -29.92 9.26
C SER A 166 6.07 -28.93 9.92
N VAL A 167 4.76 -29.21 9.94
CA VAL A 167 3.76 -28.25 10.43
C VAL A 167 3.99 -27.91 11.89
N ASP A 168 4.12 -28.92 12.77
CA ASP A 168 4.28 -28.69 14.21
C ASP A 168 5.58 -27.95 14.54
N GLU A 169 6.68 -28.32 13.85
CA GLU A 169 7.98 -27.64 14.00
C GLU A 169 7.88 -26.18 13.55
N PHE A 170 7.20 -25.91 12.44
CA PHE A 170 7.01 -24.55 11.93
C PHE A 170 6.16 -23.69 12.87
N VAL A 171 5.06 -24.25 13.40
CA VAL A 171 4.20 -23.56 14.37
C VAL A 171 5.00 -23.21 15.63
N GLN A 172 5.74 -24.18 16.20
CA GLN A 172 6.55 -23.93 17.38
C GLN A 172 7.64 -22.87 17.11
N ALA A 173 8.35 -23.00 15.97
CA ALA A 173 9.38 -22.02 15.59
C ALA A 173 8.82 -20.61 15.40
N THR A 174 7.59 -20.46 14.88
CA THR A 174 6.95 -19.12 14.76
C THR A 174 6.61 -18.51 16.11
N VAL A 175 6.17 -19.33 17.07
CA VAL A 175 5.91 -18.87 18.45
C VAL A 175 7.20 -18.44 19.13
N ASP A 176 8.24 -19.28 19.06
CA ASP A 176 9.53 -19.02 19.71
C ASP A 176 10.17 -17.73 19.15
N VAL A 177 10.27 -17.61 17.84
CA VAL A 177 10.83 -16.43 17.17
C VAL A 177 10.05 -15.16 17.49
N THR A 178 8.72 -15.24 17.51
CA THR A 178 7.90 -14.08 17.83
C THR A 178 8.11 -13.63 19.28
N SER A 179 8.24 -14.58 20.20
CA SER A 179 8.53 -14.31 21.61
C SER A 179 9.95 -13.77 21.82
N GLU A 180 10.93 -14.19 21.01
CA GLU A 180 12.28 -13.65 21.02
C GLU A 180 12.31 -12.20 20.51
N MET A 181 11.55 -11.92 19.43
CA MET A 181 11.49 -10.57 18.82
C MET A 181 10.71 -9.57 19.69
N TYR A 182 9.63 -10.02 20.30
CA TYR A 182 8.70 -9.19 21.07
C TYR A 182 8.31 -9.90 22.36
N PRO A 183 9.18 -9.89 23.40
CA PRO A 183 8.90 -10.51 24.69
C PRO A 183 7.64 -9.97 25.36
N ASP A 184 7.34 -8.70 25.14
CA ASP A 184 6.10 -8.02 25.52
C ASP A 184 5.63 -7.14 24.37
N MET A 185 4.59 -7.58 23.65
CA MET A 185 4.02 -6.79 22.52
C MET A 185 3.21 -5.60 22.99
N LYS A 186 2.65 -5.66 24.20
CA LYS A 186 1.69 -4.66 24.66
C LYS A 186 2.38 -3.37 25.07
N ASP A 187 3.51 -3.50 25.74
CA ASP A 187 4.27 -2.39 26.29
C ASP A 187 5.65 -2.27 25.59
N ASN A 188 5.70 -2.55 24.29
CA ASN A 188 6.90 -2.55 23.46
C ASN A 188 6.89 -1.40 22.47
N ASP A 189 7.78 -0.44 22.62
CA ASP A 189 7.91 0.74 21.77
C ASP A 189 8.31 0.40 20.32
N ASP A 190 8.90 -0.79 20.09
CA ASP A 190 9.28 -1.28 18.76
C ASP A 190 8.12 -1.97 18.02
N PHE A 191 6.97 -2.18 18.68
CA PHE A 191 5.80 -2.83 18.07
C PHE A 191 4.71 -1.82 17.73
N THR A 192 4.43 -1.67 16.44
CA THR A 192 3.44 -0.71 15.93
C THR A 192 2.01 -1.08 16.34
N SER A 193 1.24 -0.11 16.79
CA SER A 193 -0.19 -0.28 17.08
C SER A 193 -1.04 -0.38 15.81
N ILE A 194 -2.24 -0.98 15.93
CA ILE A 194 -3.25 -0.89 14.88
C ILE A 194 -3.72 0.56 14.72
N ILE A 195 -3.85 1.03 13.50
CA ILE A 195 -4.03 2.46 13.16
C ILE A 195 -5.20 3.15 13.87
N ASN A 196 -6.31 2.45 14.07
CA ASN A 196 -7.48 2.96 14.77
C ASN A 196 -8.42 1.86 15.28
N GLN A 197 -9.40 2.26 16.10
CA GLN A 197 -10.37 1.34 16.70
C GLN A 197 -11.18 0.56 15.66
N LYS A 198 -11.60 1.19 14.56
CA LYS A 198 -12.36 0.53 13.49
C LYS A 198 -11.59 -0.66 12.88
N HIS A 199 -10.29 -0.51 12.64
CA HIS A 199 -9.45 -1.59 12.12
C HIS A 199 -9.19 -2.66 13.18
N TYR A 200 -9.03 -2.27 14.43
CA TYR A 200 -8.91 -3.21 15.55
C TYR A 200 -10.18 -4.08 15.67
N ASP A 201 -11.36 -3.48 15.70
CA ASP A 201 -12.64 -4.19 15.81
C ASP A 201 -12.87 -5.16 14.63
N ARG A 202 -12.48 -4.74 13.42
CA ARG A 202 -12.53 -5.61 12.23
C ARG A 202 -11.67 -6.86 12.41
N ILE A 203 -10.44 -6.73 12.95
CA ILE A 203 -9.55 -7.87 13.20
C ILE A 203 -10.12 -8.76 14.29
N GLN A 204 -10.65 -8.19 15.37
CA GLN A 204 -11.33 -8.96 16.42
C GLN A 204 -12.52 -9.74 15.88
N GLY A 205 -13.27 -9.15 14.94
CA GLY A 205 -14.36 -9.82 14.23
C GLY A 205 -13.88 -11.07 13.49
N TYR A 206 -12.75 -11.01 12.79
CA TYR A 206 -12.19 -12.18 12.10
C TYR A 206 -11.74 -13.29 13.06
N ILE A 207 -11.15 -12.92 14.20
CA ILE A 207 -10.77 -13.88 15.25
C ILE A 207 -12.00 -14.56 15.84
N SER A 208 -13.08 -13.82 16.01
CA SER A 208 -14.35 -14.35 16.54
C SER A 208 -15.06 -15.28 15.54
N ASP A 209 -15.00 -14.94 14.24
CA ASP A 209 -15.58 -15.76 13.17
C ASP A 209 -14.81 -17.09 12.98
N ALA A 210 -13.51 -17.10 13.25
CA ALA A 210 -12.66 -18.29 13.14
C ALA A 210 -12.76 -19.28 14.31
N LYS A 211 -13.39 -18.91 15.43
CA LYS A 211 -13.60 -19.74 16.64
C LYS A 211 -14.92 -20.48 16.59
#